data_b7612764e703ed3a7128148dc89567cf
#
_entry.id   b7612764e703ed3a7128148dc89567cf
#
_cell.length_a   1.000
_cell.length_b   1.000
_cell.length_c   1.000
_cell.angle_alpha   90.00
_cell.angle_beta   90.00
_cell.angle_gamma   90.00
#
_symmetry.space_group_name_H-M   'P 1'
#
loop_
_entity.id
_entity.type
_entity.pdbx_description
1 polymer ?
#
loop_
_entity_poly.entity_id
_entity_poly.type
_entity_poly.pdbx_seq_one_letter_code
_entity_poly.pdbx_strand_id
1 'polypeptide(L)'
;MRIGMVSATYDPSVINGAVRMVTLYKQHLEALGHEVTIFTLGDDQDSDRAAGIVRSPGFRLGDHGYFVGLRYSREAQMLLTEMEVVHCHHLLMSVEMAHRYARCPIVYTNHTRYDLYTGAYTPLPQPAADAIMRQLWPEFAGLADTVIAPSASVRQLLLDFGVREPIVVIENGIELEPFLRPHRPRARADFGLPDDVFLLVYVGRLSSEKNVLGLLEQVARACQVVPELHLAIFGKGPQEDELRAKVTALALDACVHFMGVVPFDEVGDWLAAADAFVTASTSEVHPLTVIEAMAAGLPIAAVQSPGIVDCVASGVTGFMPTEGEGLDSAIVALAANPARARAMGEAARAASRRFDIGRTVALTVELYESLLATRPDQQRDDPHGRWSRRTEKWAGLLDQLAQLVRPSDEGDEGARRWWPAGTTAAPGEQDE
;
A
#
# COMPACT_ATOMS: atom_id res chain seq x y z
N MET A 1 1.35 26.30 -4.17
CA MET A 1 1.54 25.92 -2.73
C MET A 1 2.86 25.22 -2.58
N ARG A 2 3.51 25.38 -1.42
CA ARG A 2 4.64 24.55 -0.96
C ARG A 2 4.07 23.38 -0.17
N ILE A 3 4.22 22.17 -0.71
CA ILE A 3 3.59 20.96 -0.18
C ILE A 3 4.68 20.01 0.32
N GLY A 4 4.62 19.64 1.60
CA GLY A 4 5.48 18.60 2.18
C GLY A 4 4.81 17.23 2.12
N MET A 5 5.38 16.29 1.39
CA MET A 5 4.94 14.89 1.42
C MET A 5 5.80 14.11 2.40
N VAL A 6 5.18 13.50 3.39
CA VAL A 6 5.90 12.75 4.44
C VAL A 6 5.62 11.26 4.28
N SER A 7 6.67 10.51 4.01
CA SER A 7 6.61 9.05 3.82
C SER A 7 7.71 8.38 4.63
N ALA A 8 7.37 7.43 5.50
CA ALA A 8 8.36 6.72 6.33
C ALA A 8 9.40 5.96 5.49
N THR A 9 9.02 5.54 4.30
CA THR A 9 9.93 4.96 3.31
C THR A 9 9.61 5.55 1.93
N TYR A 10 10.64 5.92 1.19
CA TYR A 10 10.52 6.37 -0.19
C TYR A 10 11.74 5.95 -0.99
N ASP A 11 11.55 4.96 -1.83
CA ASP A 11 12.53 4.51 -2.82
C ASP A 11 11.76 4.17 -4.11
N PRO A 12 11.85 5.01 -5.15
CA PRO A 12 11.15 4.78 -6.42
C PRO A 12 11.53 3.48 -7.13
N SER A 13 12.66 2.87 -6.78
CA SER A 13 13.10 1.58 -7.34
C SER A 13 12.38 0.38 -6.72
N VAL A 14 11.70 0.58 -5.58
CA VAL A 14 10.99 -0.49 -4.86
C VAL A 14 9.54 -0.57 -5.31
N ILE A 15 9.07 -1.77 -5.63
CA ILE A 15 7.67 -2.04 -5.99
C ILE A 15 6.80 -1.93 -4.72
N ASN A 16 6.22 -0.75 -4.51
CA ASN A 16 5.36 -0.46 -3.37
C ASN A 16 4.26 0.53 -3.80
N GLY A 17 3.00 0.18 -3.58
CA GLY A 17 1.85 1.00 -3.98
C GLY A 17 1.82 2.39 -3.31
N ALA A 18 2.22 2.50 -2.04
CA ALA A 18 2.26 3.79 -1.34
C ALA A 18 3.37 4.70 -1.92
N VAL A 19 4.56 4.15 -2.16
CA VAL A 19 5.68 4.88 -2.80
C VAL A 19 5.26 5.37 -4.19
N ARG A 20 4.57 4.51 -4.95
CA ARG A 20 4.07 4.87 -6.28
C ARG A 20 3.06 6.01 -6.21
N MET A 21 2.12 5.97 -5.26
CA MET A 21 1.17 7.07 -5.07
C MET A 21 1.88 8.39 -4.73
N VAL A 22 2.89 8.37 -3.84
CA VAL A 22 3.70 9.56 -3.53
C VAL A 22 4.38 10.12 -4.78
N THR A 23 4.96 9.24 -5.61
CA THR A 23 5.61 9.63 -6.88
C THR A 23 4.61 10.28 -7.84
N LEU A 24 3.45 9.66 -8.05
CA LEU A 24 2.40 10.20 -8.92
C LEU A 24 1.86 11.53 -8.40
N TYR A 25 1.59 11.65 -7.10
CA TYR A 25 1.18 12.91 -6.49
C TYR A 25 2.20 14.01 -6.74
N LYS A 26 3.50 13.73 -6.48
CA LYS A 26 4.57 14.72 -6.71
C LYS A 26 4.58 15.20 -8.15
N GLN A 27 4.63 14.29 -9.11
CA GLN A 27 4.69 14.60 -10.54
C GLN A 27 3.50 15.47 -10.99
N HIS A 28 2.29 15.09 -10.61
CA HIS A 28 1.08 15.81 -11.03
C HIS A 28 0.89 17.13 -10.29
N LEU A 29 1.25 17.24 -9.02
CA LEU A 29 1.21 18.51 -8.29
C LEU A 29 2.25 19.50 -8.83
N GLU A 30 3.46 19.04 -9.16
CA GLU A 30 4.48 19.89 -9.78
C GLU A 30 4.06 20.34 -11.19
N ALA A 31 3.41 19.48 -11.97
CA ALA A 31 2.83 19.85 -13.26
C ALA A 31 1.73 20.93 -13.15
N LEU A 32 1.04 21.02 -12.00
CA LEU A 32 0.08 22.08 -11.67
C LEU A 32 0.76 23.34 -11.12
N GLY A 33 2.09 23.39 -11.03
CA GLY A 33 2.86 24.54 -10.55
C GLY A 33 3.00 24.63 -9.03
N HIS A 34 2.75 23.54 -8.30
CA HIS A 34 3.05 23.47 -6.87
C HIS A 34 4.52 23.08 -6.65
N GLU A 35 5.09 23.48 -5.51
CA GLU A 35 6.42 23.07 -5.09
C GLU A 35 6.30 21.91 -4.10
N VAL A 36 6.86 20.74 -4.44
CA VAL A 36 6.69 19.52 -3.65
C VAL A 36 8.02 19.01 -3.11
N THR A 37 8.12 18.90 -1.79
CA THR A 37 9.27 18.29 -1.10
C THR A 37 8.85 16.99 -0.44
N ILE A 38 9.58 15.90 -0.69
CA ILE A 38 9.37 14.61 -0.03
C ILE A 38 10.29 14.51 1.19
N PHE A 39 9.71 14.28 2.35
CA PHE A 39 10.42 14.00 3.61
C PHE A 39 10.34 12.50 3.91
N THR A 40 11.50 11.85 4.05
CA THR A 40 11.57 10.41 4.28
C THR A 40 12.71 10.03 5.22
N LEU A 41 12.77 8.76 5.59
CA LEU A 41 13.86 8.20 6.41
C LEU A 41 14.80 7.36 5.54
N GLY A 42 16.05 7.26 5.95
CA GLY A 42 17.07 6.45 5.30
C GLY A 42 18.34 7.22 5.03
N ASP A 43 19.27 6.58 4.33
CA ASP A 43 20.54 7.18 3.96
C ASP A 43 20.37 8.11 2.76
N ASP A 44 21.09 9.24 2.76
CA ASP A 44 21.08 10.21 1.67
C ASP A 44 21.55 9.58 0.37
N GLN A 45 20.92 9.96 -0.75
CA GLN A 45 21.31 9.56 -2.10
C GLN A 45 21.71 10.81 -2.91
N ASP A 46 22.68 10.68 -3.80
CA ASP A 46 23.20 11.80 -4.58
C ASP A 46 22.10 12.49 -5.43
N SER A 47 21.09 11.73 -5.83
CA SER A 47 19.95 12.24 -6.62
C SER A 47 18.89 12.97 -5.80
N ASP A 48 18.87 12.82 -4.49
CA ASP A 48 17.77 13.30 -3.63
C ASP A 48 17.53 14.80 -3.74
N ARG A 49 18.59 15.58 -3.67
CA ARG A 49 18.49 17.04 -3.71
C ARG A 49 17.88 17.55 -5.01
N ALA A 50 18.28 16.97 -6.14
CA ALA A 50 17.74 17.33 -7.46
C ALA A 50 16.28 16.87 -7.62
N ALA A 51 15.90 15.80 -6.92
CA ALA A 51 14.53 15.26 -6.93
C ALA A 51 13.61 15.91 -5.88
N GLY A 52 14.09 16.88 -5.08
CA GLY A 52 13.30 17.49 -4.00
C GLY A 52 12.98 16.50 -2.87
N ILE A 53 13.93 15.62 -2.55
CA ILE A 53 13.82 14.62 -1.48
C ILE A 53 14.75 15.02 -0.33
N VAL A 54 14.23 15.02 0.89
CA VAL A 54 14.97 15.29 2.12
C VAL A 54 14.93 14.06 3.01
N ARG A 55 16.07 13.37 3.14
CA ARG A 55 16.18 12.21 4.01
C ARG A 55 16.62 12.58 5.40
N SER A 56 16.13 11.84 6.35
CA SER A 56 16.56 11.92 7.74
C SER A 56 17.08 10.56 8.18
N PRO A 57 18.13 10.51 9.02
CA PRO A 57 18.69 9.25 9.48
C PRO A 57 17.64 8.37 10.15
N GLY A 58 17.68 7.08 9.86
CA GLY A 58 16.79 6.08 10.43
C GLY A 58 17.47 4.73 10.54
N PHE A 59 16.89 3.84 11.34
CA PHE A 59 17.34 2.45 11.46
C PHE A 59 16.50 1.59 10.49
N ARG A 60 17.18 0.79 9.67
CA ARG A 60 16.49 -0.13 8.78
C ARG A 60 15.85 -1.27 9.57
N LEU A 61 14.55 -1.50 9.35
CA LEU A 61 13.79 -2.56 9.99
C LEU A 61 13.65 -3.75 9.02
N GLY A 62 14.39 -4.81 9.28
CA GLY A 62 14.39 -6.01 8.44
C GLY A 62 14.88 -5.76 7.00
N ASP A 63 14.59 -6.71 6.11
CA ASP A 63 15.00 -6.66 4.69
C ASP A 63 13.99 -5.97 3.78
N HIS A 64 12.88 -5.48 4.33
CA HIS A 64 11.74 -4.94 3.57
C HIS A 64 11.86 -3.45 3.21
N GLY A 65 13.02 -2.82 3.47
CA GLY A 65 13.25 -1.41 3.11
C GLY A 65 12.52 -0.37 3.97
N TYR A 66 11.94 -0.78 5.11
CA TYR A 66 11.36 0.15 6.07
C TYR A 66 12.40 0.72 7.00
N PHE A 67 12.27 2.02 7.29
CA PHE A 67 13.11 2.72 8.25
C PHE A 67 12.30 3.22 9.42
N VAL A 68 12.89 3.18 10.61
CA VAL A 68 12.35 3.75 11.83
C VAL A 68 13.27 4.87 12.29
N GLY A 69 12.73 6.04 12.57
CA GLY A 69 13.48 7.20 13.04
C GLY A 69 12.72 7.92 14.14
N LEU A 70 13.43 8.31 15.18
CA LEU A 70 12.83 9.03 16.31
C LEU A 70 12.81 10.55 16.10
N ARG A 71 13.57 11.03 15.12
CA ARG A 71 13.74 12.46 14.88
C ARG A 71 14.17 12.72 13.44
N TYR A 72 13.62 13.76 12.84
CA TYR A 72 14.09 14.25 11.54
C TYR A 72 15.37 15.09 11.67
N SER A 73 16.14 15.18 10.58
CA SER A 73 17.30 16.04 10.46
C SER A 73 16.94 17.51 10.70
N ARG A 74 17.91 18.34 11.07
CA ARG A 74 17.66 19.79 11.25
C ARG A 74 17.13 20.45 9.99
N GLU A 75 17.65 20.05 8.84
CA GLU A 75 17.18 20.52 7.53
C GLU A 75 15.70 20.18 7.31
N ALA A 76 15.31 18.92 7.49
CA ALA A 76 13.93 18.49 7.36
C ALA A 76 13.00 19.22 8.35
N GLN A 77 13.45 19.44 9.60
CA GLN A 77 12.67 20.18 10.60
C GLN A 77 12.43 21.63 10.17
N MET A 78 13.45 22.32 9.64
CA MET A 78 13.33 23.70 9.17
C MET A 78 12.40 23.79 7.97
N LEU A 79 12.63 22.96 6.97
CA LEU A 79 11.80 22.94 5.75
C LEU A 79 10.34 22.61 6.04
N LEU A 80 10.04 21.67 6.96
CA LEU A 80 8.67 21.37 7.37
C LEU A 80 7.94 22.57 7.96
N THR A 81 8.65 23.51 8.63
CA THR A 81 8.02 24.74 9.15
C THR A 81 7.63 25.73 8.06
N GLU A 82 8.18 25.58 6.86
CA GLU A 82 7.94 26.47 5.72
C GLU A 82 6.83 25.95 4.80
N MET A 83 6.37 24.72 4.98
CA MET A 83 5.30 24.13 4.16
C MET A 83 3.97 24.81 4.44
N GLU A 84 3.15 24.94 3.40
CA GLU A 84 1.77 25.45 3.49
C GLU A 84 0.78 24.32 3.81
N VAL A 85 1.07 23.10 3.35
CA VAL A 85 0.34 21.87 3.67
C VAL A 85 1.34 20.71 3.81
N VAL A 86 1.08 19.80 4.74
CA VAL A 86 1.84 18.54 4.86
C VAL A 86 0.90 17.37 4.64
N HIS A 87 1.25 16.49 3.69
CA HIS A 87 0.52 15.28 3.38
C HIS A 87 1.32 14.03 3.76
N CYS A 88 0.81 13.27 4.73
CA CYS A 88 1.42 12.06 5.28
C CYS A 88 0.87 10.82 4.59
N HIS A 89 1.76 9.92 4.17
CA HIS A 89 1.41 8.70 3.44
C HIS A 89 1.60 7.41 4.27
N HIS A 90 2.07 7.55 5.51
CA HIS A 90 2.14 6.46 6.49
C HIS A 90 1.58 6.94 7.83
N LEU A 91 0.97 6.01 8.59
CA LEU A 91 0.46 6.33 9.92
C LEU A 91 1.60 6.59 10.90
N LEU A 92 2.51 5.61 10.99
CA LEU A 92 3.66 5.66 11.87
C LEU A 92 4.85 6.34 11.19
N MET A 93 5.67 7.04 11.94
CA MET A 93 6.88 7.76 11.48
C MET A 93 6.61 8.89 10.46
N SER A 94 5.34 9.21 10.19
CA SER A 94 4.96 10.30 9.28
C SER A 94 4.05 11.30 9.95
N VAL A 95 2.89 10.88 10.44
CA VAL A 95 1.88 11.81 11.01
C VAL A 95 2.39 12.46 12.29
N GLU A 96 3.02 11.69 13.19
CA GLU A 96 3.60 12.26 14.41
C GLU A 96 4.79 13.18 14.12
N MET A 97 5.61 12.87 13.11
CA MET A 97 6.72 13.74 12.73
C MET A 97 6.23 15.04 12.11
N ALA A 98 5.22 14.95 11.21
CA ALA A 98 4.56 16.13 10.67
C ALA A 98 3.95 16.98 11.80
N HIS A 99 3.20 16.36 12.73
CA HIS A 99 2.58 17.05 13.85
C HIS A 99 3.61 17.75 14.76
N ARG A 100 4.79 17.18 14.88
CA ARG A 100 5.87 17.71 15.72
C ARG A 100 6.55 18.93 15.11
N TYR A 101 6.70 18.97 13.78
CA TYR A 101 7.53 19.99 13.13
C TYR A 101 6.76 20.93 12.20
N ALA A 102 5.69 20.48 11.56
CA ALA A 102 4.89 21.34 10.68
C ALA A 102 4.00 22.31 11.46
N ARG A 103 3.79 23.51 10.88
CA ARG A 103 2.93 24.58 11.42
C ARG A 103 1.69 24.82 10.57
N CYS A 104 1.46 24.01 9.58
CA CYS A 104 0.40 24.08 8.60
C CYS A 104 -0.59 22.90 8.77
N PRO A 105 -1.69 22.87 8.03
CA PRO A 105 -2.60 21.72 7.99
C PRO A 105 -1.89 20.43 7.63
N ILE A 106 -2.26 19.34 8.28
CA ILE A 106 -1.75 17.98 8.04
C ILE A 106 -2.88 17.12 7.52
N VAL A 107 -2.65 16.52 6.36
CA VAL A 107 -3.51 15.50 5.75
C VAL A 107 -2.82 14.14 5.90
N TYR A 108 -3.59 13.09 6.17
CA TYR A 108 -3.07 11.71 6.20
C TYR A 108 -3.86 10.83 5.23
N THR A 109 -3.19 10.19 4.27
CA THR A 109 -3.80 9.15 3.44
C THR A 109 -3.47 7.76 3.97
N ASN A 110 -4.51 6.96 4.18
CA ASN A 110 -4.36 5.58 4.65
C ASN A 110 -4.11 4.62 3.49
N HIS A 111 -2.84 4.26 3.26
CA HIS A 111 -2.44 3.33 2.19
C HIS A 111 -2.32 1.87 2.64
N THR A 112 -2.49 1.57 3.94
CA THR A 112 -2.12 0.26 4.48
C THR A 112 -3.19 -0.27 5.45
N ARG A 113 -3.48 -1.56 5.38
CA ARG A 113 -4.25 -2.32 6.33
C ARG A 113 -3.37 -2.67 7.53
N TYR A 114 -3.07 -1.68 8.38
CA TYR A 114 -2.18 -1.87 9.53
C TYR A 114 -2.67 -2.96 10.49
N ASP A 115 -3.97 -3.16 10.59
CA ASP A 115 -4.60 -4.25 11.33
C ASP A 115 -4.08 -5.62 10.87
N LEU A 116 -4.11 -5.89 9.57
CA LEU A 116 -3.63 -7.16 8.99
C LEU A 116 -2.11 -7.25 8.96
N TYR A 117 -1.43 -6.14 8.63
CA TYR A 117 0.03 -6.12 8.57
C TYR A 117 0.66 -6.34 9.96
N THR A 118 0.06 -5.82 11.04
CA THR A 118 0.56 -6.06 12.39
C THR A 118 0.52 -7.56 12.72
N GLY A 119 -0.55 -8.26 12.41
CA GLY A 119 -0.62 -9.72 12.59
C GLY A 119 0.29 -10.51 11.65
N ALA A 120 0.50 -10.05 10.40
CA ALA A 120 1.32 -10.75 9.41
C ALA A 120 2.84 -10.58 9.63
N TYR A 121 3.27 -9.43 10.17
CA TYR A 121 4.68 -9.08 10.33
C TYR A 121 5.18 -9.05 11.79
N THR A 122 4.33 -9.40 12.74
CA THR A 122 4.69 -9.59 14.14
C THR A 122 4.25 -10.96 14.63
N PRO A 123 4.86 -11.56 15.66
CA PRO A 123 4.42 -12.83 16.21
C PRO A 123 3.11 -12.74 17.03
N LEU A 124 2.38 -11.64 16.90
CA LEU A 124 1.15 -11.40 17.65
C LEU A 124 -0.04 -12.12 16.99
N PRO A 125 -0.90 -12.79 17.77
CA PRO A 125 -2.18 -13.26 17.27
C PRO A 125 -3.06 -12.10 16.75
N GLN A 126 -3.84 -12.32 15.69
CA GLN A 126 -4.69 -11.29 15.08
C GLN A 126 -5.56 -10.49 16.07
N PRO A 127 -6.23 -11.11 17.07
CA PRO A 127 -7.00 -10.34 18.05
C PRO A 127 -6.18 -9.35 18.89
N ALA A 128 -4.91 -9.70 19.19
CA ALA A 128 -4.00 -8.80 19.89
C ALA A 128 -3.53 -7.65 18.99
N ALA A 129 -3.23 -7.95 17.73
CA ALA A 129 -2.91 -6.95 16.70
C ALA A 129 -4.07 -5.95 16.53
N ASP A 130 -5.30 -6.42 16.43
CA ASP A 130 -6.50 -5.59 16.33
C ASP A 130 -6.70 -4.70 17.56
N ALA A 131 -6.50 -5.26 18.77
CA ALA A 131 -6.61 -4.50 20.01
C ALA A 131 -5.59 -3.34 20.07
N ILE A 132 -4.36 -3.59 19.64
CA ILE A 132 -3.33 -2.58 19.53
C ILE A 132 -3.74 -1.52 18.50
N MET A 133 -4.19 -1.93 17.31
CA MET A 133 -4.58 -0.98 16.26
C MET A 133 -5.81 -0.15 16.64
N ARG A 134 -6.76 -0.69 17.39
CA ARG A 134 -7.89 0.08 17.96
C ARG A 134 -7.45 1.20 18.90
N GLN A 135 -6.30 1.07 19.50
CA GLN A 135 -5.72 2.13 20.34
C GLN A 135 -4.84 3.09 19.52
N LEU A 136 -3.98 2.56 18.64
CA LEU A 136 -2.98 3.34 17.94
C LEU A 136 -3.56 4.17 16.78
N TRP A 137 -4.46 3.57 16.00
CA TRP A 137 -4.96 4.22 14.79
C TRP A 137 -5.70 5.53 15.07
N PRO A 138 -6.68 5.57 16.00
CA PRO A 138 -7.31 6.84 16.37
C PRO A 138 -6.34 7.85 16.96
N GLU A 139 -5.35 7.40 17.75
CA GLU A 139 -4.39 8.28 18.41
C GLU A 139 -3.45 8.97 17.40
N PHE A 140 -2.98 8.23 16.37
CA PHE A 140 -2.12 8.81 15.33
C PHE A 140 -2.92 9.56 14.28
N ALA A 141 -4.05 9.03 13.81
CA ALA A 141 -4.91 9.73 12.89
C ALA A 141 -5.37 11.08 13.46
N GLY A 142 -5.63 11.13 14.78
CA GLY A 142 -5.99 12.36 15.51
C GLY A 142 -4.89 13.42 15.60
N LEU A 143 -3.73 13.19 15.03
CA LEU A 143 -2.69 14.20 14.85
C LEU A 143 -2.81 14.93 13.50
N ALA A 144 -3.55 14.38 12.57
CA ALA A 144 -3.87 15.03 11.29
C ALA A 144 -5.14 15.90 11.41
N ASP A 145 -5.30 16.85 10.52
CA ASP A 145 -6.50 17.67 10.42
C ASP A 145 -7.59 17.00 9.60
N THR A 146 -7.19 16.10 8.70
CA THR A 146 -8.10 15.30 7.86
C THR A 146 -7.42 14.01 7.45
N VAL A 147 -8.22 12.94 7.38
CA VAL A 147 -7.80 11.64 6.88
C VAL A 147 -8.41 11.41 5.50
N ILE A 148 -7.60 11.01 4.52
CA ILE A 148 -8.06 10.51 3.23
C ILE A 148 -8.14 8.98 3.32
N ALA A 149 -9.34 8.44 3.13
CA ALA A 149 -9.56 7.03 2.88
C ALA A 149 -9.61 6.80 1.37
N PRO A 150 -8.83 5.87 0.79
CA PRO A 150 -8.81 5.65 -0.65
C PRO A 150 -10.04 4.90 -1.17
N SER A 151 -10.95 4.50 -0.30
CA SER A 151 -12.22 3.89 -0.68
C SER A 151 -13.27 4.02 0.44
N ALA A 152 -14.55 3.82 0.10
CA ALA A 152 -15.65 3.88 1.06
C ALA A 152 -15.56 2.78 2.12
N SER A 153 -15.18 1.57 1.72
CA SER A 153 -14.99 0.45 2.65
C SER A 153 -13.84 0.70 3.64
N VAL A 154 -12.75 1.34 3.19
CA VAL A 154 -11.65 1.72 4.07
C VAL A 154 -12.05 2.86 4.99
N ARG A 155 -12.88 3.82 4.55
CA ARG A 155 -13.44 4.82 5.45
C ARG A 155 -14.25 4.16 6.57
N GLN A 156 -15.10 3.19 6.24
CA GLN A 156 -15.87 2.46 7.24
C GLN A 156 -14.94 1.69 8.21
N LEU A 157 -13.92 1.02 7.68
CA LEU A 157 -12.90 0.34 8.49
C LEU A 157 -12.24 1.29 9.50
N LEU A 158 -11.82 2.49 9.06
CA LEU A 158 -11.22 3.48 9.95
C LEU A 158 -12.17 3.91 11.08
N LEU A 159 -13.45 4.10 10.75
CA LEU A 159 -14.49 4.40 11.75
C LEU A 159 -14.66 3.23 12.74
N ASP A 160 -14.66 1.98 12.28
CA ASP A 160 -14.80 0.79 13.12
C ASP A 160 -13.60 0.59 14.06
N PHE A 161 -12.42 1.08 13.65
CA PHE A 161 -11.22 1.15 14.50
C PHE A 161 -11.20 2.37 15.41
N GLY A 162 -12.22 3.25 15.33
CA GLY A 162 -12.41 4.37 16.25
C GLY A 162 -11.80 5.69 15.80
N VAL A 163 -11.32 5.80 14.56
CA VAL A 163 -10.89 7.08 13.99
C VAL A 163 -12.08 8.03 13.89
N ARG A 164 -11.97 9.24 14.44
CA ARG A 164 -13.09 10.20 14.57
C ARG A 164 -12.87 11.53 13.86
N GLU A 165 -11.69 11.75 13.32
CA GLU A 165 -11.36 12.95 12.58
C GLU A 165 -12.17 13.01 11.28
N PRO A 166 -12.27 14.21 10.64
CA PRO A 166 -12.88 14.28 9.32
C PRO A 166 -12.20 13.29 8.36
N ILE A 167 -12.98 12.32 7.86
CA ILE A 167 -12.50 11.33 6.89
C ILE A 167 -13.18 11.60 5.55
N VAL A 168 -12.37 11.98 4.55
CA VAL A 168 -12.84 12.16 3.18
C VAL A 168 -12.45 10.94 2.34
N VAL A 169 -13.29 10.60 1.35
CA VAL A 169 -12.97 9.54 0.39
C VAL A 169 -12.37 10.18 -0.85
N ILE A 170 -11.11 9.92 -1.13
CA ILE A 170 -10.44 10.27 -2.38
C ILE A 170 -9.75 9.00 -2.89
N GLU A 171 -10.27 8.46 -3.97
CA GLU A 171 -9.81 7.20 -4.56
C GLU A 171 -8.37 7.35 -5.08
N ASN A 172 -7.55 6.31 -4.93
CA ASN A 172 -6.23 6.26 -5.58
C ASN A 172 -6.41 6.35 -7.10
N GLY A 173 -5.53 7.12 -7.74
CA GLY A 173 -5.50 7.25 -9.19
C GLY A 173 -4.24 6.61 -9.78
N ILE A 174 -4.33 6.29 -11.07
CA ILE A 174 -3.20 5.84 -11.89
C ILE A 174 -3.11 6.67 -13.17
N GLU A 175 -1.95 6.65 -13.81
CA GLU A 175 -1.84 7.05 -15.21
C GLU A 175 -2.53 6.00 -16.07
N LEU A 176 -3.68 6.34 -16.65
CA LEU A 176 -4.51 5.38 -17.39
C LEU A 176 -3.96 5.08 -18.79
N GLU A 177 -3.27 6.03 -19.42
CA GLU A 177 -2.91 5.96 -20.82
C GLU A 177 -2.05 4.73 -21.19
N PRO A 178 -1.04 4.29 -20.40
CA PRO A 178 -0.25 3.11 -20.70
C PRO A 178 -1.08 1.82 -20.77
N PHE A 179 -2.22 1.77 -20.07
CA PHE A 179 -3.13 0.61 -20.03
C PHE A 179 -4.24 0.71 -21.07
N LEU A 180 -4.74 1.93 -21.33
CA LEU A 180 -5.75 2.16 -22.35
C LEU A 180 -5.18 1.98 -23.77
N ARG A 181 -3.89 2.32 -23.96
CA ARG A 181 -3.16 2.28 -25.22
C ARG A 181 -1.74 1.77 -25.00
N PRO A 182 -1.58 0.45 -24.81
CA PRO A 182 -0.25 -0.13 -24.63
C PRO A 182 0.65 0.17 -25.83
N HIS A 183 1.94 0.42 -25.55
CA HIS A 183 2.91 0.82 -26.59
C HIS A 183 3.31 -0.35 -27.50
N ARG A 184 3.49 -1.54 -26.91
CA ARG A 184 3.92 -2.76 -27.59
C ARG A 184 3.13 -3.95 -27.04
N PRO A 185 1.82 -4.04 -27.36
CA PRO A 185 0.98 -5.11 -26.87
C PRO A 185 1.63 -6.47 -27.10
N ARG A 186 1.77 -7.25 -26.04
CA ARG A 186 2.29 -8.62 -26.11
C ARG A 186 1.22 -9.56 -26.66
N ALA A 187 1.68 -10.70 -27.18
CA ALA A 187 0.83 -11.79 -27.65
C ALA A 187 1.06 -13.04 -26.80
N ARG A 188 0.22 -14.07 -26.95
CA ARG A 188 0.40 -15.35 -26.28
C ARG A 188 1.78 -15.98 -26.53
N ALA A 189 2.32 -15.80 -27.72
CA ALA A 189 3.64 -16.28 -28.10
C ALA A 189 4.78 -15.69 -27.23
N ASP A 190 4.63 -14.46 -26.69
CA ASP A 190 5.60 -13.86 -25.78
C ASP A 190 5.65 -14.55 -24.41
N PHE A 191 4.59 -15.31 -24.09
CA PHE A 191 4.52 -16.19 -22.92
C PHE A 191 4.92 -17.63 -23.23
N GLY A 192 5.23 -17.95 -24.50
CA GLY A 192 5.44 -19.31 -24.98
C GLY A 192 4.15 -20.14 -25.04
N LEU A 193 3.00 -19.48 -25.18
CA LEU A 193 1.67 -20.10 -25.14
C LEU A 193 0.99 -20.10 -26.52
N PRO A 194 0.15 -21.12 -26.84
CA PRO A 194 -0.71 -21.11 -28.02
C PRO A 194 -1.83 -20.04 -27.89
N ASP A 195 -2.44 -19.69 -29.01
CA ASP A 195 -3.44 -18.62 -29.09
C ASP A 195 -4.80 -19.00 -28.47
N ASP A 196 -5.09 -20.29 -28.34
CA ASP A 196 -6.38 -20.84 -27.89
C ASP A 196 -6.48 -21.06 -26.37
N VAL A 197 -5.46 -20.68 -25.60
CA VAL A 197 -5.49 -20.76 -24.14
C VAL A 197 -6.28 -19.63 -23.51
N PHE A 198 -6.88 -19.87 -22.36
CA PHE A 198 -7.43 -18.82 -21.50
C PHE A 198 -6.36 -18.37 -20.50
N LEU A 199 -5.84 -17.15 -20.68
CA LEU A 199 -4.72 -16.61 -19.90
C LEU A 199 -5.21 -15.69 -18.78
N LEU A 200 -5.04 -16.17 -17.54
CA LEU A 200 -5.11 -15.33 -16.34
C LEU A 200 -3.80 -14.59 -16.11
N VAL A 201 -3.88 -13.41 -15.54
CA VAL A 201 -2.72 -12.65 -15.09
C VAL A 201 -2.89 -12.23 -13.65
N TYR A 202 -1.80 -12.35 -12.89
CA TYR A 202 -1.61 -11.77 -11.56
C TYR A 202 -0.41 -10.81 -11.62
N VAL A 203 -0.57 -9.61 -11.06
CA VAL A 203 0.51 -8.63 -10.91
C VAL A 203 0.58 -8.20 -9.45
N GLY A 204 1.72 -8.38 -8.80
CA GLY A 204 1.88 -7.96 -7.42
C GLY A 204 3.09 -8.57 -6.72
N ARG A 205 3.33 -8.12 -5.48
CA ARG A 205 4.38 -8.69 -4.64
C ARG A 205 4.03 -10.13 -4.23
N LEU A 206 5.02 -11.01 -4.23
CA LEU A 206 4.85 -12.41 -3.82
C LEU A 206 5.08 -12.53 -2.29
N SER A 207 4.08 -12.17 -1.53
CA SER A 207 4.12 -12.08 -0.06
C SER A 207 2.81 -12.59 0.56
N SER A 208 2.85 -12.96 1.84
CA SER A 208 1.75 -13.65 2.53
C SER A 208 0.43 -12.87 2.51
N GLU A 209 0.48 -11.55 2.63
CA GLU A 209 -0.71 -10.68 2.62
C GLU A 209 -1.43 -10.65 1.25
N LYS A 210 -0.74 -11.05 0.17
CA LYS A 210 -1.33 -11.16 -1.17
C LYS A 210 -1.98 -12.52 -1.43
N ASN A 211 -1.78 -13.48 -0.54
CA ASN A 211 -2.40 -14.80 -0.58
C ASN A 211 -2.27 -15.53 -1.92
N VAL A 212 -1.08 -15.46 -2.53
CA VAL A 212 -0.83 -16.10 -3.83
C VAL A 212 -0.83 -17.63 -3.69
N LEU A 213 -0.46 -18.18 -2.52
CA LEU A 213 -0.60 -19.60 -2.21
C LEU A 213 -2.05 -20.07 -2.32
N GLY A 214 -2.98 -19.32 -1.72
CA GLY A 214 -4.41 -19.59 -1.83
C GLY A 214 -4.92 -19.43 -3.29
N LEU A 215 -4.37 -18.46 -4.03
CA LEU A 215 -4.68 -18.31 -5.46
C LEU A 215 -4.30 -19.56 -6.26
N LEU A 216 -3.12 -20.15 -6.03
CA LEU A 216 -2.69 -21.38 -6.72
C LEU A 216 -3.63 -22.56 -6.45
N GLU A 217 -4.17 -22.69 -5.24
CA GLU A 217 -5.16 -23.72 -4.92
C GLU A 217 -6.47 -23.54 -5.67
N GLN A 218 -6.91 -22.29 -5.86
CA GLN A 218 -8.09 -21.97 -6.66
C GLN A 218 -7.86 -22.26 -8.15
N VAL A 219 -6.69 -21.86 -8.66
CA VAL A 219 -6.30 -22.14 -10.05
C VAL A 219 -6.21 -23.66 -10.31
N ALA A 220 -5.65 -24.43 -9.37
CA ALA A 220 -5.60 -25.89 -9.48
C ALA A 220 -6.99 -26.52 -9.64
N ARG A 221 -8.01 -26.03 -8.91
CA ARG A 221 -9.39 -26.49 -9.06
C ARG A 221 -9.99 -26.04 -10.40
N ALA A 222 -9.72 -24.81 -10.82
CA ALA A 222 -10.21 -24.29 -12.10
C ALA A 222 -9.60 -25.05 -13.29
N CYS A 223 -8.32 -25.43 -13.28
CA CYS A 223 -7.66 -26.22 -14.30
C CYS A 223 -8.26 -27.62 -14.48
N GLN A 224 -8.89 -28.19 -13.44
CA GLN A 224 -9.62 -29.47 -13.55
C GLN A 224 -10.88 -29.36 -14.43
N VAL A 225 -11.45 -28.15 -14.55
CA VAL A 225 -12.66 -27.87 -15.33
C VAL A 225 -12.32 -27.24 -16.68
N VAL A 226 -11.25 -26.45 -16.73
CA VAL A 226 -10.79 -25.71 -17.91
C VAL A 226 -9.33 -26.11 -18.18
N PRO A 227 -9.08 -27.16 -18.98
CA PRO A 227 -7.71 -27.63 -19.22
C PRO A 227 -6.79 -26.62 -19.93
N GLU A 228 -7.35 -25.69 -20.71
CA GLU A 228 -6.64 -24.65 -21.46
C GLU A 228 -6.36 -23.40 -20.59
N LEU A 229 -6.60 -23.49 -19.28
CA LEU A 229 -6.36 -22.37 -18.35
C LEU A 229 -4.88 -22.24 -18.05
N HIS A 230 -4.33 -21.05 -18.23
CA HIS A 230 -2.98 -20.68 -17.83
C HIS A 230 -2.98 -19.47 -16.90
N LEU A 231 -1.96 -19.39 -16.04
CA LEU A 231 -1.74 -18.25 -15.13
C LEU A 231 -0.33 -17.70 -15.32
N ALA A 232 -0.21 -16.43 -15.68
CA ALA A 232 1.05 -15.69 -15.65
C ALA A 232 1.15 -14.84 -14.36
N ILE A 233 2.24 -15.01 -13.63
CA ILE A 233 2.52 -14.33 -12.36
C ILE A 233 3.64 -13.32 -12.57
N PHE A 234 3.32 -12.02 -12.45
CA PHE A 234 4.28 -10.93 -12.49
C PHE A 234 4.56 -10.42 -11.10
N GLY A 235 5.84 -10.36 -10.74
CA GLY A 235 6.32 -9.84 -9.48
C GLY A 235 7.41 -10.70 -8.86
N LYS A 236 7.90 -10.22 -7.72
CA LYS A 236 8.86 -10.91 -6.84
C LYS A 236 8.45 -10.73 -5.39
N GLY A 237 8.97 -11.56 -4.51
CA GLY A 237 8.76 -11.44 -3.09
C GLY A 237 9.30 -12.62 -2.29
N PRO A 238 9.22 -12.54 -0.96
CA PRO A 238 9.81 -13.55 -0.06
C PRO A 238 9.20 -14.94 -0.20
N GLN A 239 7.99 -15.06 -0.76
CA GLN A 239 7.32 -16.36 -0.95
C GLN A 239 7.60 -17.00 -2.32
N GLU A 240 8.48 -16.46 -3.17
CA GLU A 240 8.66 -16.99 -4.53
C GLU A 240 9.04 -18.48 -4.54
N ASP A 241 10.01 -18.90 -3.72
CA ASP A 241 10.43 -20.30 -3.65
C ASP A 241 9.33 -21.23 -3.12
N GLU A 242 8.58 -20.78 -2.13
CA GLU A 242 7.41 -21.50 -1.59
C GLU A 242 6.32 -21.66 -2.64
N LEU A 243 6.05 -20.61 -3.43
CA LEU A 243 5.07 -20.63 -4.51
C LEU A 243 5.49 -21.59 -5.63
N ARG A 244 6.77 -21.62 -6.02
CA ARG A 244 7.29 -22.58 -7.01
C ARG A 244 7.16 -24.01 -6.52
N ALA A 245 7.49 -24.28 -5.25
CA ALA A 245 7.29 -25.60 -4.65
C ALA A 245 5.79 -25.99 -4.62
N LYS A 246 4.88 -25.03 -4.34
CA LYS A 246 3.43 -25.24 -4.34
C LYS A 246 2.91 -25.56 -5.75
N VAL A 247 3.41 -24.88 -6.78
CA VAL A 247 3.06 -25.16 -8.19
C VAL A 247 3.37 -26.62 -8.53
N THR A 248 4.58 -27.10 -8.22
CA THR A 248 4.96 -28.49 -8.45
C THR A 248 4.11 -29.46 -7.63
N ALA A 249 3.86 -29.17 -6.36
CA ALA A 249 3.04 -30.01 -5.47
C ALA A 249 1.57 -30.15 -5.95
N LEU A 250 1.06 -29.13 -6.67
CA LEU A 250 -0.29 -29.11 -7.25
C LEU A 250 -0.31 -29.61 -8.71
N ALA A 251 0.84 -30.03 -9.29
CA ALA A 251 1.01 -30.41 -10.69
C ALA A 251 0.57 -29.32 -11.69
N LEU A 252 0.91 -28.05 -11.38
CA LEU A 252 0.58 -26.88 -12.19
C LEU A 252 1.75 -26.39 -13.06
N ASP A 253 2.86 -27.12 -13.14
CA ASP A 253 4.08 -26.69 -13.84
C ASP A 253 3.83 -26.40 -15.33
N ALA A 254 2.83 -27.02 -15.95
CA ALA A 254 2.48 -26.80 -17.35
C ALA A 254 1.63 -25.54 -17.57
N CYS A 255 0.91 -25.05 -16.57
CA CYS A 255 -0.05 -23.95 -16.71
C CYS A 255 0.24 -22.70 -15.87
N VAL A 256 1.24 -22.71 -14.97
CA VAL A 256 1.63 -21.54 -14.17
C VAL A 256 3.00 -21.05 -14.58
N HIS A 257 3.09 -19.77 -14.95
CA HIS A 257 4.29 -19.15 -15.52
C HIS A 257 4.74 -17.96 -14.64
N PHE A 258 5.94 -18.06 -14.06
CA PHE A 258 6.54 -16.96 -13.32
C PHE A 258 7.31 -16.04 -14.28
N MET A 259 6.78 -14.87 -14.53
CA MET A 259 7.32 -13.89 -15.48
C MET A 259 8.36 -12.94 -14.84
N GLY A 260 8.49 -12.98 -13.50
CA GLY A 260 9.38 -12.08 -12.79
C GLY A 260 8.86 -10.64 -12.74
N VAL A 261 9.77 -9.67 -12.54
CA VAL A 261 9.45 -8.25 -12.51
C VAL A 261 9.61 -7.67 -13.91
N VAL A 262 8.60 -6.94 -14.36
CA VAL A 262 8.64 -6.15 -15.60
C VAL A 262 8.65 -4.66 -15.25
N PRO A 263 9.27 -3.81 -16.09
CA PRO A 263 9.19 -2.35 -15.94
C PRO A 263 7.73 -1.90 -15.89
N PHE A 264 7.45 -0.87 -15.08
CA PHE A 264 6.09 -0.40 -14.87
C PHE A 264 5.40 0.05 -16.17
N ASP A 265 6.14 0.74 -17.03
CA ASP A 265 5.69 1.22 -18.34
C ASP A 265 5.41 0.09 -19.34
N GLU A 266 5.89 -1.12 -19.10
CA GLU A 266 5.58 -2.31 -19.90
C GLU A 266 4.40 -3.16 -19.35
N VAL A 267 3.92 -2.90 -18.12
CA VAL A 267 2.85 -3.71 -17.52
C VAL A 267 1.60 -3.72 -18.41
N GLY A 268 1.21 -2.57 -18.96
CA GLY A 268 0.07 -2.47 -19.89
C GLY A 268 0.23 -3.31 -21.14
N ASP A 269 1.46 -3.42 -21.66
CA ASP A 269 1.77 -4.25 -22.83
C ASP A 269 1.53 -5.75 -22.55
N TRP A 270 1.93 -6.21 -21.36
CA TRP A 270 1.72 -7.60 -20.95
C TRP A 270 0.25 -7.90 -20.62
N LEU A 271 -0.45 -6.97 -19.96
CA LEU A 271 -1.87 -7.12 -19.67
C LEU A 271 -2.72 -7.23 -20.95
N ALA A 272 -2.31 -6.62 -22.05
CA ALA A 272 -3.01 -6.66 -23.32
C ALA A 272 -3.17 -8.09 -23.90
N ALA A 273 -2.30 -9.02 -23.50
CA ALA A 273 -2.36 -10.41 -23.92
C ALA A 273 -3.30 -11.27 -23.06
N ALA A 274 -3.77 -10.83 -21.91
CA ALA A 274 -4.55 -11.63 -20.99
C ALA A 274 -6.06 -11.62 -21.30
N ASP A 275 -6.77 -12.63 -20.77
CA ASP A 275 -8.23 -12.71 -20.84
C ASP A 275 -8.91 -12.23 -19.56
N ALA A 276 -8.23 -12.37 -18.41
CA ALA A 276 -8.73 -11.89 -17.12
C ALA A 276 -7.59 -11.63 -16.12
N PHE A 277 -7.83 -10.73 -15.20
CA PHE A 277 -6.98 -10.50 -14.05
C PHE A 277 -7.51 -11.26 -12.83
N VAL A 278 -6.62 -11.86 -12.04
CA VAL A 278 -7.02 -12.64 -10.88
C VAL A 278 -6.22 -12.22 -9.63
N THR A 279 -6.91 -12.13 -8.48
CA THR A 279 -6.27 -11.90 -7.18
C THR A 279 -7.04 -12.55 -6.04
N ALA A 280 -6.31 -13.14 -5.09
CA ALA A 280 -6.86 -13.67 -3.84
C ALA A 280 -6.47 -12.80 -2.62
N SER A 281 -5.98 -11.58 -2.85
CA SER A 281 -5.56 -10.66 -1.80
C SER A 281 -6.75 -10.21 -0.93
N THR A 282 -6.57 -10.29 0.39
CA THR A 282 -7.57 -9.84 1.38
C THR A 282 -7.15 -8.54 2.09
N SER A 283 -5.96 -8.03 1.80
CA SER A 283 -5.33 -6.90 2.49
C SER A 283 -5.34 -5.59 1.69
N GLU A 284 -6.16 -5.50 0.66
CA GLU A 284 -6.19 -4.32 -0.20
C GLU A 284 -6.92 -3.14 0.46
N VAL A 285 -6.40 -1.94 0.21
CA VAL A 285 -7.03 -0.66 0.60
C VAL A 285 -7.72 -0.03 -0.61
N HIS A 286 -7.01 0.02 -1.72
CA HIS A 286 -7.48 0.42 -3.04
C HIS A 286 -6.42 0.01 -4.07
N PRO A 287 -6.51 -1.21 -4.62
CA PRO A 287 -5.40 -1.86 -5.32
C PRO A 287 -5.15 -1.27 -6.70
N LEU A 288 -3.97 -0.67 -6.89
CA LEU A 288 -3.57 -0.07 -8.17
C LEU A 288 -3.56 -1.10 -9.30
N THR A 289 -3.09 -2.33 -9.02
CA THR A 289 -2.99 -3.39 -10.03
C THR A 289 -4.36 -3.88 -10.54
N VAL A 290 -5.40 -3.84 -9.70
CA VAL A 290 -6.78 -4.09 -10.12
C VAL A 290 -7.26 -2.97 -11.04
N ILE A 291 -6.98 -1.70 -10.68
CA ILE A 291 -7.35 -0.55 -11.52
C ILE A 291 -6.62 -0.59 -12.86
N GLU A 292 -5.34 -0.96 -12.86
CA GLU A 292 -4.52 -1.16 -14.07
C GLU A 292 -5.11 -2.22 -14.99
N ALA A 293 -5.47 -3.37 -14.42
CA ALA A 293 -6.11 -4.45 -15.15
C ALA A 293 -7.48 -4.03 -15.72
N MET A 294 -8.29 -3.30 -14.94
CA MET A 294 -9.54 -2.71 -15.42
C MET A 294 -9.30 -1.75 -16.59
N ALA A 295 -8.28 -0.88 -16.49
CA ALA A 295 -7.92 0.05 -17.57
C ALA A 295 -7.43 -0.67 -18.82
N ALA A 296 -6.72 -1.79 -18.66
CA ALA A 296 -6.34 -2.67 -19.76
C ALA A 296 -7.53 -3.37 -20.43
N GLY A 297 -8.72 -3.33 -19.81
CA GLY A 297 -9.94 -3.95 -20.31
C GLY A 297 -10.09 -5.42 -19.92
N LEU A 298 -9.49 -5.81 -18.80
CA LEU A 298 -9.63 -7.16 -18.26
C LEU A 298 -10.78 -7.25 -17.26
N PRO A 299 -11.64 -8.29 -17.34
CA PRO A 299 -12.54 -8.61 -16.26
C PRO A 299 -11.75 -9.10 -15.05
N ILE A 300 -12.23 -8.78 -13.85
CA ILE A 300 -11.55 -9.07 -12.59
C ILE A 300 -12.17 -10.29 -11.92
N ALA A 301 -11.38 -11.32 -11.63
CA ALA A 301 -11.74 -12.38 -10.70
C ALA A 301 -11.01 -12.15 -9.37
N ALA A 302 -11.75 -11.82 -8.30
CA ALA A 302 -11.13 -11.46 -7.03
C ALA A 302 -11.94 -11.95 -5.83
N VAL A 303 -11.26 -12.23 -4.72
CA VAL A 303 -11.96 -12.42 -3.43
C VAL A 303 -12.48 -11.07 -2.92
N GLN A 304 -13.59 -11.10 -2.18
CA GLN A 304 -14.13 -9.90 -1.56
C GLN A 304 -13.19 -9.42 -0.45
N SER A 305 -12.74 -8.18 -0.58
CA SER A 305 -11.98 -7.49 0.47
C SER A 305 -12.23 -5.98 0.39
N PRO A 306 -12.05 -5.24 1.51
CA PRO A 306 -12.07 -3.79 1.46
C PRO A 306 -11.17 -3.26 0.32
N GLY A 307 -11.59 -2.21 -0.35
CA GLY A 307 -10.87 -1.66 -1.50
C GLY A 307 -11.16 -2.38 -2.82
N ILE A 308 -11.19 -3.71 -2.88
CA ILE A 308 -11.58 -4.45 -4.10
C ILE A 308 -13.08 -4.28 -4.36
N VAL A 309 -13.92 -4.39 -3.34
CA VAL A 309 -15.38 -4.22 -3.45
C VAL A 309 -15.80 -2.81 -3.92
N ASP A 310 -14.93 -1.80 -3.71
CA ASP A 310 -15.16 -0.44 -4.18
C ASP A 310 -14.74 -0.25 -5.65
N CYS A 311 -13.82 -1.09 -6.17
CA CYS A 311 -13.36 -1.06 -7.55
C CYS A 311 -14.21 -1.93 -8.47
N VAL A 312 -14.55 -3.14 -8.02
CA VAL A 312 -15.13 -4.20 -8.86
C VAL A 312 -16.63 -4.33 -8.59
N ALA A 313 -17.44 -4.15 -9.64
CA ALA A 313 -18.88 -4.45 -9.60
C ALA A 313 -19.09 -5.90 -10.04
N SER A 314 -19.39 -6.80 -9.10
CA SER A 314 -19.58 -8.22 -9.37
C SER A 314 -20.74 -8.44 -10.35
N GLY A 315 -20.51 -9.27 -11.38
CA GLY A 315 -21.43 -9.52 -12.48
C GLY A 315 -21.38 -8.47 -13.60
N VAL A 316 -20.68 -7.33 -13.42
CA VAL A 316 -20.57 -6.22 -14.39
C VAL A 316 -19.13 -6.03 -14.88
N THR A 317 -18.18 -5.81 -13.96
CA THR A 317 -16.77 -5.58 -14.29
C THR A 317 -15.88 -6.77 -13.94
N GLY A 318 -16.47 -7.85 -13.45
CA GLY A 318 -15.78 -9.05 -13.02
C GLY A 318 -16.66 -9.91 -12.14
N PHE A 319 -16.05 -10.88 -11.47
CA PHE A 319 -16.72 -11.73 -10.49
C PHE A 319 -15.99 -11.71 -9.16
N MET A 320 -16.75 -11.50 -8.10
CA MET A 320 -16.31 -11.73 -6.72
C MET A 320 -17.24 -12.81 -6.14
N PRO A 321 -16.72 -14.01 -5.85
CA PRO A 321 -17.53 -15.09 -5.28
C PRO A 321 -18.16 -14.66 -3.96
N THR A 322 -19.36 -15.17 -3.69
CA THR A 322 -20.07 -14.99 -2.42
C THR A 322 -19.52 -15.95 -1.36
N GLU A 323 -19.94 -15.76 -0.11
CA GLU A 323 -19.55 -16.63 0.99
C GLU A 323 -19.92 -18.09 0.70
N GLY A 324 -18.95 -19.00 0.82
CA GLY A 324 -19.08 -20.42 0.48
C GLY A 324 -18.72 -20.81 -0.95
N GLU A 325 -18.52 -19.83 -1.85
CA GLU A 325 -18.02 -20.06 -3.21
C GLU A 325 -16.52 -19.78 -3.29
N GLY A 326 -15.79 -20.61 -4.00
CA GLY A 326 -14.35 -20.41 -4.25
C GLY A 326 -14.09 -19.45 -5.42
N LEU A 327 -12.91 -18.85 -5.44
CA LEU A 327 -12.45 -17.99 -6.56
C LEU A 327 -12.36 -18.80 -7.88
N ASP A 328 -12.16 -20.11 -7.78
CA ASP A 328 -12.20 -21.03 -8.92
C ASP A 328 -13.53 -20.96 -9.69
N SER A 329 -14.66 -20.80 -9.00
CA SER A 329 -15.98 -20.64 -9.67
C SER A 329 -16.03 -19.39 -10.54
N ALA A 330 -15.46 -18.27 -10.07
CA ALA A 330 -15.36 -17.03 -10.84
C ALA A 330 -14.45 -17.17 -12.06
N ILE A 331 -13.31 -17.86 -11.90
CA ILE A 331 -12.36 -18.16 -12.98
C ILE A 331 -13.04 -19.01 -14.06
N VAL A 332 -13.69 -20.10 -13.65
CA VAL A 332 -14.41 -21.01 -14.58
C VAL A 332 -15.53 -20.26 -15.30
N ALA A 333 -16.28 -19.40 -14.60
CA ALA A 333 -17.36 -18.63 -15.22
C ALA A 333 -16.86 -17.65 -16.29
N LEU A 334 -15.68 -17.07 -16.15
CA LEU A 334 -15.03 -16.23 -17.16
C LEU A 334 -14.55 -17.04 -18.35
N ALA A 335 -13.86 -18.16 -18.09
CA ALA A 335 -13.33 -19.02 -19.14
C ALA A 335 -14.43 -19.70 -19.96
N ALA A 336 -15.53 -20.12 -19.32
CA ALA A 336 -16.65 -20.76 -20.00
C ALA A 336 -17.41 -19.85 -20.99
N ASN A 337 -17.27 -18.52 -20.87
CA ASN A 337 -17.95 -17.58 -21.77
C ASN A 337 -17.04 -16.38 -22.12
N PRO A 338 -16.11 -16.57 -23.09
CA PRO A 338 -15.17 -15.51 -23.49
C PRO A 338 -15.85 -14.24 -24.03
N ALA A 339 -17.04 -14.34 -24.61
CA ALA A 339 -17.79 -13.17 -25.06
C ALA A 339 -18.29 -12.31 -23.88
N ARG A 340 -18.79 -12.98 -22.83
CA ARG A 340 -19.17 -12.32 -21.58
C ARG A 340 -17.95 -11.72 -20.85
N ALA A 341 -16.84 -12.46 -20.80
CA ALA A 341 -15.59 -11.98 -20.21
C ALA A 341 -15.11 -10.70 -20.90
N ARG A 342 -15.12 -10.64 -22.24
CA ARG A 342 -14.79 -9.43 -22.99
C ARG A 342 -15.74 -8.28 -22.70
N ALA A 343 -17.06 -8.51 -22.68
CA ALA A 343 -18.02 -7.46 -22.32
C ALA A 343 -17.80 -6.91 -20.90
N MET A 344 -17.47 -7.78 -19.95
CA MET A 344 -17.09 -7.36 -18.59
C MET A 344 -15.79 -6.56 -18.58
N GLY A 345 -14.80 -6.94 -19.38
CA GLY A 345 -13.55 -6.19 -19.55
C GLY A 345 -13.77 -4.80 -20.14
N GLU A 346 -14.66 -4.65 -21.14
CA GLU A 346 -15.05 -3.34 -21.67
C GLU A 346 -15.74 -2.47 -20.61
N ALA A 347 -16.61 -3.07 -19.81
CA ALA A 347 -17.25 -2.39 -18.68
C ALA A 347 -16.22 -1.99 -17.60
N ALA A 348 -15.24 -2.85 -17.31
CA ALA A 348 -14.13 -2.56 -16.39
C ALA A 348 -13.28 -1.38 -16.90
N ARG A 349 -12.93 -1.37 -18.19
CA ARG A 349 -12.22 -0.26 -18.85
C ARG A 349 -13.00 1.05 -18.75
N ALA A 350 -14.30 1.02 -18.97
CA ALA A 350 -15.15 2.21 -18.82
C ALA A 350 -15.18 2.70 -17.37
N ALA A 351 -15.31 1.79 -16.40
CA ALA A 351 -15.34 2.10 -14.98
C ALA A 351 -14.00 2.64 -14.45
N SER A 352 -12.86 2.20 -15.03
CA SER A 352 -11.53 2.61 -14.59
C SER A 352 -11.26 4.11 -14.81
N ARG A 353 -11.98 4.78 -15.73
CA ARG A 353 -11.79 6.21 -16.05
C ARG A 353 -11.93 7.13 -14.83
N ARG A 354 -12.70 6.73 -13.82
CA ARG A 354 -12.84 7.50 -12.58
C ARG A 354 -11.58 7.51 -11.72
N PHE A 355 -10.66 6.58 -11.97
CA PHE A 355 -9.40 6.43 -11.27
C PHE A 355 -8.22 7.10 -12.00
N ASP A 356 -8.49 8.13 -12.78
CA ASP A 356 -7.44 8.97 -13.37
C ASP A 356 -6.71 9.75 -12.29
N ILE A 357 -5.38 9.71 -12.30
CA ILE A 357 -4.56 10.39 -11.29
C ILE A 357 -4.76 11.90 -11.28
N GLY A 358 -5.01 12.52 -12.43
CA GLY A 358 -5.30 13.95 -12.51
C GLY A 358 -6.54 14.32 -11.71
N ARG A 359 -7.59 13.47 -11.74
CA ARG A 359 -8.78 13.66 -10.91
C ARG A 359 -8.46 13.50 -9.42
N THR A 360 -7.71 12.47 -9.04
CA THR A 360 -7.30 12.23 -7.65
C THR A 360 -6.55 13.45 -7.10
N VAL A 361 -5.59 13.96 -7.87
CA VAL A 361 -4.79 15.12 -7.49
C VAL A 361 -5.66 16.39 -7.42
N ALA A 362 -6.57 16.62 -8.36
CA ALA A 362 -7.48 17.77 -8.32
C ALA A 362 -8.34 17.80 -7.05
N LEU A 363 -8.96 16.67 -6.69
CA LEU A 363 -9.74 16.54 -5.45
C LEU A 363 -8.87 16.75 -4.19
N THR A 364 -7.62 16.33 -4.26
CA THR A 364 -6.67 16.52 -3.14
C THR A 364 -6.26 17.99 -3.01
N VAL A 365 -6.06 18.70 -4.12
CA VAL A 365 -5.79 20.14 -4.13
C VAL A 365 -6.98 20.93 -3.58
N GLU A 366 -8.21 20.60 -3.99
CA GLU A 366 -9.43 21.20 -3.43
C GLU A 366 -9.51 21.01 -1.90
N LEU A 367 -9.14 19.82 -1.41
CA LEU A 367 -9.05 19.57 0.03
C LEU A 367 -8.01 20.46 0.70
N TYR A 368 -6.80 20.61 0.12
CA TYR A 368 -5.76 21.46 0.66
C TYR A 368 -6.21 22.93 0.75
N GLU A 369 -6.80 23.44 -0.33
CA GLU A 369 -7.32 24.80 -0.40
C GLU A 369 -8.42 25.05 0.65
N SER A 370 -9.32 24.08 0.82
CA SER A 370 -10.37 24.14 1.85
C SER A 370 -9.77 24.21 3.26
N LEU A 371 -8.74 23.42 3.55
CA LEU A 371 -8.06 23.45 4.86
C LEU A 371 -7.34 24.76 5.10
N LEU A 372 -6.70 25.33 4.10
CA LEU A 372 -6.04 26.62 4.17
C LEU A 372 -7.05 27.77 4.38
N ALA A 373 -8.20 27.73 3.70
CA ALA A 373 -9.24 28.75 3.85
C ALA A 373 -9.89 28.75 5.23
N THR A 374 -9.99 27.58 5.88
CA THR A 374 -10.65 27.47 7.20
C THR A 374 -9.71 27.79 8.37
N ARG A 375 -8.39 27.84 8.14
CA ARG A 375 -7.37 28.08 9.20
C ARG A 375 -6.30 29.09 8.77
N PRO A 376 -6.64 30.34 8.37
CA PRO A 376 -5.66 31.29 7.85
C PRO A 376 -4.57 31.70 8.85
N ASP A 377 -4.79 31.55 10.18
CA ASP A 377 -3.89 32.08 11.23
C ASP A 377 -3.60 31.15 12.42
N GLN A 378 -4.02 29.89 12.39
CA GLN A 378 -3.68 28.97 13.47
C GLN A 378 -2.28 28.39 13.29
N GLN A 379 -1.27 29.14 13.70
CA GLN A 379 -0.01 28.53 14.14
C GLN A 379 -0.35 27.52 15.26
N ARG A 380 0.04 26.26 15.10
CA ARG A 380 -0.12 25.25 16.15
C ARG A 380 0.70 25.70 17.36
N ASP A 381 0.02 26.19 18.39
CA ASP A 381 0.65 26.55 19.63
C ASP A 381 1.24 25.33 20.34
N ASP A 382 2.52 25.42 20.69
CA ASP A 382 3.32 24.51 21.50
C ASP A 382 3.23 23.00 21.17
N PRO A 383 4.01 22.52 20.20
CA PRO A 383 4.15 21.10 19.93
C PRO A 383 4.88 20.34 21.06
N HIS A 384 5.67 21.03 21.91
CA HIS A 384 6.53 20.37 22.89
C HIS A 384 5.80 19.92 24.17
N GLY A 385 4.80 20.62 24.62
CA GLY A 385 4.10 20.30 25.88
C GLY A 385 3.14 19.14 25.81
N ARG A 386 2.52 18.89 24.62
CA ARG A 386 1.66 17.72 24.41
C ARG A 386 2.44 16.45 24.11
N TRP A 387 3.63 16.61 23.53
CA TRP A 387 4.49 15.49 23.14
C TRP A 387 5.13 14.80 24.34
N SER A 388 5.60 15.53 25.38
CA SER A 388 6.27 14.93 26.53
C SER A 388 5.39 13.90 27.26
N ARG A 389 4.11 14.20 27.44
CA ARG A 389 3.14 13.28 28.07
C ARG A 389 2.75 12.09 27.18
N ARG A 390 2.82 12.23 25.85
CA ARG A 390 2.53 11.15 24.90
C ARG A 390 3.74 10.23 24.71
N THR A 391 4.97 10.76 24.71
CA THR A 391 6.19 9.93 24.63
C THR A 391 6.36 8.99 25.82
N GLU A 392 5.98 9.40 27.02
CA GLU A 392 5.99 8.53 28.21
C GLU A 392 5.01 7.35 28.04
N LYS A 393 3.81 7.64 27.52
CA LYS A 393 2.82 6.62 27.20
C LYS A 393 3.30 5.66 26.10
N TRP A 394 4.01 6.19 25.09
CA TRP A 394 4.60 5.43 23.98
C TRP A 394 5.76 4.56 24.41
N ALA A 395 6.66 5.08 25.24
CA ALA A 395 7.74 4.31 25.82
C ALA A 395 7.17 3.11 26.59
N GLY A 396 6.10 3.32 27.38
CA GLY A 396 5.41 2.24 28.07
C GLY A 396 4.76 1.21 27.13
N LEU A 397 4.16 1.64 26.01
CA LEU A 397 3.55 0.74 25.05
C LEU A 397 4.59 -0.05 24.23
N LEU A 398 5.66 0.61 23.79
CA LEU A 398 6.80 -0.02 23.12
C LEU A 398 7.50 -1.02 24.06
N ASP A 399 7.59 -0.69 25.36
CA ASP A 399 8.15 -1.60 26.36
C ASP A 399 7.23 -2.81 26.59
N GLN A 400 5.91 -2.62 26.61
CA GLN A 400 4.94 -3.72 26.64
C GLN A 400 5.00 -4.59 25.38
N LEU A 401 5.13 -3.99 24.20
CA LEU A 401 5.31 -4.72 22.94
C LEU A 401 6.66 -5.47 22.92
N ALA A 402 7.73 -4.84 23.40
CA ALA A 402 9.03 -5.49 23.54
C ALA A 402 9.03 -6.65 24.53
N GLN A 403 8.21 -6.56 25.59
CA GLN A 403 8.03 -7.66 26.54
C GLN A 403 7.21 -8.83 25.95
N LEU A 404 6.22 -8.53 25.10
CA LEU A 404 5.44 -9.55 24.39
C LEU A 404 6.23 -10.25 23.26
N VAL A 405 7.25 -9.59 22.72
CA VAL A 405 8.11 -10.10 21.63
C VAL A 405 9.41 -10.72 22.16
N ARG A 406 9.69 -10.68 23.47
CA ARG A 406 10.86 -11.38 24.04
C ARG A 406 10.71 -12.88 23.84
N PRO A 407 11.65 -13.56 23.16
CA PRO A 407 11.68 -15.01 23.15
C PRO A 407 11.80 -15.49 24.60
N SER A 408 11.02 -16.50 24.98
CA SER A 408 11.25 -17.25 26.21
C SER A 408 12.70 -17.70 26.27
N ASP A 409 13.37 -17.46 27.39
CA ASP A 409 14.78 -17.74 27.66
C ASP A 409 15.13 -19.24 27.49
N GLU A 410 15.21 -19.76 26.27
CA GLU A 410 15.92 -20.98 25.95
C GLU A 410 16.38 -20.93 24.48
N GLY A 411 17.62 -20.55 24.26
CA GLY A 411 18.45 -21.02 23.13
C GLY A 411 18.44 -20.24 21.83
N ASP A 412 18.73 -18.93 21.81
CA ASP A 412 19.23 -18.31 20.60
C ASP A 412 20.21 -17.15 20.89
N GLU A 413 21.50 -17.40 20.65
CA GLU A 413 22.55 -16.37 20.75
C GLU A 413 22.44 -15.28 19.66
N GLY A 414 21.57 -15.43 18.67
CA GLY A 414 21.32 -14.45 17.61
C GLY A 414 20.52 -13.21 18.06
N ALA A 415 19.64 -13.38 19.04
CA ALA A 415 18.72 -12.32 19.48
C ALA A 415 19.38 -11.21 20.32
N ARG A 416 20.56 -11.43 20.88
CA ARG A 416 21.27 -10.45 21.74
C ARG A 416 21.96 -9.31 20.98
N ARG A 417 21.96 -9.32 19.66
CA ARG A 417 22.60 -8.29 18.82
C ARG A 417 21.73 -7.06 18.54
N TRP A 418 20.45 -7.07 18.88
CA TRP A 418 19.50 -6.09 18.38
C TRP A 418 19.05 -5.02 19.37
N TRP A 419 19.45 -5.08 20.67
CA TRP A 419 19.11 -4.06 21.63
C TRP A 419 20.29 -3.72 22.55
N PRO A 420 20.81 -2.49 22.54
CA PRO A 420 21.81 -2.08 23.54
C PRO A 420 21.14 -2.01 24.92
N ALA A 421 21.62 -2.84 25.84
CA ALA A 421 21.24 -2.75 27.25
C ALA A 421 21.67 -1.39 27.81
N GLY A 422 20.70 -0.64 28.34
CA GLY A 422 20.98 0.44 29.29
C GLY A 422 20.89 1.85 28.73
N THR A 423 19.70 2.44 28.79
CA THR A 423 19.53 3.85 29.11
C THR A 423 18.39 4.01 30.12
N THR A 424 18.60 3.53 31.33
CA THR A 424 17.94 4.09 32.51
C THR A 424 18.82 5.23 32.98
N ALA A 425 18.50 6.46 32.56
CA ALA A 425 19.01 7.64 33.24
C ALA A 425 18.22 7.78 34.51
N ALA A 426 18.83 7.49 35.64
CA ALA A 426 18.38 7.90 36.96
C ALA A 426 18.47 9.43 37.08
N PRO A 427 17.50 10.09 37.70
CA PRO A 427 17.61 11.53 38.00
C PRO A 427 18.68 11.77 39.09
N GLY A 428 19.45 12.85 38.89
CA GLY A 428 20.59 13.22 39.67
C GLY A 428 20.34 13.43 41.16
N GLU A 429 21.35 13.10 41.92
CA GLU A 429 21.63 13.76 43.20
C GLU A 429 22.63 14.89 42.96
N GLN A 430 22.22 16.07 43.37
CA GLN A 430 23.11 17.18 43.67
C GLN A 430 23.83 16.81 44.97
N ASP A 431 25.14 17.03 45.02
CA ASP A 431 25.75 17.72 46.14
C ASP A 431 27.28 17.87 45.93
N GLU A 432 27.70 19.14 46.24
CA GLU A 432 29.04 19.76 46.42
C GLU A 432 29.83 20.15 45.18
#